data_4bee6af8a658180abdcb1c0d09c60d6c
#
_entry.id   4bee6af8a658180abdcb1c0d09c60d6c
#
_cell.length_a   1.000
_cell.length_b   1.000
_cell.length_c   1.000
_cell.angle_alpha   90.00
_cell.angle_beta   90.00
_cell.angle_gamma   90.00
#
_symmetry.space_group_name_H-M   'P 1'
#
loop_
_entity.id
_entity.type
_entity.pdbx_description
1 polymer ?
#
loop_
_entity_poly.entity_id
_entity_poly.type
_entity_poly.pdbx_seq_one_letter_code
_entity_poly.pdbx_strand_id
1 'polypeptide(L)'
;ACNYLFHNGVRKMKSILQQSDKIKELAEKYKNSRDFFFLGRGINFPIALEGSLKLKEITYIHSEAYPGGEMKHGPIALLSPEFPVFAIMTKNQLYDKMRSNIEEVKARNAPIILVANEGDDKAGELAQDIVYVPPTMEVLEPLLNVIPLQLFAYHLAVALGRDVDRPRNLAKSVTVE
;
A
#
# COMPACT_ATOMS: atom_id res chain seq x y z
N ALA A 1 -1.40 -30.54 6.51
CA ALA A 1 -1.21 -29.13 6.92
C ALA A 1 -0.72 -28.27 5.74
N CYS A 2 0.37 -28.62 5.06
CA CYS A 2 0.96 -27.79 4.00
C CYS A 2 0.02 -27.52 2.81
N ASN A 3 -0.69 -28.55 2.31
CA ASN A 3 -1.68 -28.41 1.23
C ASN A 3 -2.85 -27.48 1.62
N TYR A 4 -3.30 -27.51 2.86
CA TYR A 4 -4.38 -26.63 3.34
C TYR A 4 -3.94 -25.18 3.37
N LEU A 5 -2.74 -24.90 3.86
CA LEU A 5 -2.17 -23.54 3.89
C LEU A 5 -1.98 -22.97 2.48
N PHE A 6 -1.47 -23.79 1.55
CA PHE A 6 -1.29 -23.38 0.16
C PHE A 6 -2.63 -23.04 -0.53
N HIS A 7 -3.60 -23.94 -0.50
CA HIS A 7 -4.92 -23.72 -1.12
C HIS A 7 -5.67 -22.52 -0.51
N ASN A 8 -5.58 -22.35 0.82
CA ASN A 8 -6.19 -21.24 1.50
C ASN A 8 -5.50 -19.90 1.15
N GLY A 9 -4.17 -19.89 1.05
CA GLY A 9 -3.39 -18.73 0.60
C GLY A 9 -3.79 -18.29 -0.81
N VAL A 10 -3.81 -19.21 -1.78
CA VAL A 10 -4.21 -18.92 -3.17
C VAL A 10 -5.65 -18.38 -3.23
N ARG A 11 -6.59 -18.95 -2.47
CA ARG A 11 -7.96 -18.44 -2.42
C ARG A 11 -8.03 -17.01 -1.90
N LYS A 12 -7.29 -16.70 -0.84
CA LYS A 12 -7.21 -15.34 -0.28
C LYS A 12 -6.60 -14.35 -1.26
N MET A 13 -5.52 -14.73 -1.97
CA MET A 13 -4.95 -13.89 -3.03
C MET A 13 -5.98 -13.61 -4.14
N LYS A 14 -6.72 -14.63 -4.58
CA LYS A 14 -7.76 -14.46 -5.59
C LYS A 14 -8.86 -13.51 -5.14
N SER A 15 -9.30 -13.55 -3.87
CA SER A 15 -10.31 -12.61 -3.37
C SER A 15 -9.83 -11.16 -3.35
N ILE A 16 -8.53 -10.93 -3.12
CA ILE A 16 -7.95 -9.59 -3.23
C ILE A 16 -7.91 -9.12 -4.68
N LEU A 17 -7.52 -10.00 -5.62
CA LEU A 17 -7.50 -9.69 -7.05
C LEU A 17 -8.89 -9.34 -7.60
N GLN A 18 -9.96 -9.88 -7.02
CA GLN A 18 -11.35 -9.51 -7.37
C GLN A 18 -11.70 -8.06 -7.01
N GLN A 19 -10.90 -7.37 -6.17
CA GLN A 19 -11.06 -5.96 -5.87
C GLN A 19 -10.32 -5.05 -6.86
N SER A 20 -9.80 -5.60 -7.96
CA SER A 20 -9.01 -4.86 -8.96
C SER A 20 -9.73 -3.63 -9.49
N ASP A 21 -11.03 -3.71 -9.78
CA ASP A 21 -11.80 -2.56 -10.28
C ASP A 21 -11.90 -1.44 -9.25
N LYS A 22 -12.14 -1.78 -7.98
CA LYS A 22 -12.12 -0.81 -6.87
C LYS A 22 -10.75 -0.13 -6.73
N ILE A 23 -9.67 -0.91 -6.83
CA ILE A 23 -8.31 -0.37 -6.75
C ILE A 23 -8.00 0.52 -7.96
N LYS A 24 -8.55 0.18 -9.14
CA LYS A 24 -8.49 1.03 -10.32
C LYS A 24 -9.18 2.38 -10.11
N GLU A 25 -10.36 2.40 -9.51
CA GLU A 25 -11.06 3.64 -9.14
C GLU A 25 -10.23 4.51 -8.19
N LEU A 26 -9.57 3.89 -7.20
CA LEU A 26 -8.64 4.59 -6.33
C LEU A 26 -7.44 5.17 -7.09
N ALA A 27 -6.86 4.40 -8.00
CA ALA A 27 -5.76 4.88 -8.84
C ALA A 27 -6.18 6.08 -9.71
N GLU A 28 -7.36 6.04 -10.32
CA GLU A 28 -7.92 7.18 -11.06
C GLU A 28 -8.13 8.41 -10.17
N LYS A 29 -8.65 8.22 -8.94
CA LYS A 29 -8.83 9.30 -7.95
C LYS A 29 -7.53 10.01 -7.62
N TYR A 30 -6.44 9.27 -7.49
CA TYR A 30 -5.13 9.78 -7.06
C TYR A 30 -4.12 10.02 -8.19
N LYS A 31 -4.52 9.91 -9.46
CA LYS A 31 -3.58 10.03 -10.61
C LYS A 31 -2.88 11.38 -10.75
N ASN A 32 -3.43 12.42 -10.17
CA ASN A 32 -2.84 13.76 -10.20
C ASN A 32 -1.94 14.07 -8.99
N SER A 33 -1.80 13.12 -8.06
CA SER A 33 -0.90 13.29 -6.90
C SER A 33 0.56 13.26 -7.36
N ARG A 34 1.37 14.12 -6.78
CA ARG A 34 2.80 14.26 -7.13
C ARG A 34 3.71 13.38 -6.29
N ASP A 35 3.25 13.09 -5.09
CA ASP A 35 4.02 12.39 -4.07
C ASP A 35 3.13 11.39 -3.33
N PHE A 36 3.72 10.35 -2.76
CA PHE A 36 3.05 9.39 -1.89
C PHE A 36 3.94 8.99 -0.72
N PHE A 37 3.33 8.83 0.45
CA PHE A 37 3.94 8.05 1.51
C PHE A 37 3.32 6.67 1.63
N PHE A 38 4.16 5.70 1.98
CA PHE A 38 3.76 4.35 2.32
C PHE A 38 4.13 4.07 3.77
N LEU A 39 3.17 3.59 4.55
CA LEU A 39 3.38 3.35 5.97
C LEU A 39 3.11 1.89 6.34
N GLY A 40 4.00 1.33 7.11
CA GLY A 40 3.86 0.02 7.71
C GLY A 40 4.57 -0.07 9.05
N ARG A 41 4.28 -1.12 9.82
CA ARG A 41 5.00 -1.44 11.06
C ARG A 41 5.35 -2.93 11.10
N GLY A 42 6.47 -3.26 11.75
CA GLY A 42 6.93 -4.65 11.84
C GLY A 42 7.03 -5.30 10.47
N ILE A 43 6.41 -6.45 10.28
CA ILE A 43 6.43 -7.22 9.04
C ILE A 43 5.82 -6.46 7.84
N ASN A 44 4.96 -5.47 8.09
CA ASN A 44 4.33 -4.65 7.05
C ASN A 44 5.20 -3.46 6.58
N PHE A 45 6.29 -3.13 7.26
CA PHE A 45 7.17 -2.06 6.81
C PHE A 45 7.95 -2.44 5.53
N PRO A 46 8.57 -3.62 5.42
CA PRO A 46 9.14 -4.08 4.14
C PRO A 46 8.13 -4.10 2.98
N ILE A 47 6.85 -4.35 3.26
CA ILE A 47 5.79 -4.33 2.24
C ILE A 47 5.47 -2.90 1.81
N ALA A 48 5.48 -1.96 2.74
CA ALA A 48 5.36 -0.53 2.41
C ALA A 48 6.53 -0.05 1.53
N LEU A 49 7.76 -0.51 1.81
CA LEU A 49 8.94 -0.25 0.96
C LEU A 49 8.74 -0.80 -0.46
N GLU A 50 8.26 -2.03 -0.59
CA GLU A 50 7.97 -2.66 -1.89
C GLU A 50 6.87 -1.89 -2.64
N GLY A 51 5.79 -1.48 -1.98
CA GLY A 51 4.74 -0.66 -2.57
C GLY A 51 5.25 0.66 -3.11
N SER A 52 6.06 1.37 -2.33
CA SER A 52 6.72 2.60 -2.74
C SER A 52 7.67 2.36 -3.93
N LEU A 53 8.44 1.27 -3.90
CA LEU A 53 9.34 0.91 -4.99
C LEU A 53 8.56 0.66 -6.29
N LYS A 54 7.52 -0.17 -6.26
CA LYS A 54 6.69 -0.46 -7.45
C LYS A 54 6.03 0.80 -8.00
N LEU A 55 5.54 1.68 -7.13
CA LEU A 55 4.97 2.94 -7.57
C LEU A 55 6.01 3.76 -8.36
N LYS A 56 7.19 4.00 -7.79
CA LYS A 56 8.27 4.76 -8.43
C LYS A 56 8.68 4.18 -9.78
N GLU A 57 8.87 2.86 -9.82
CA GLU A 57 9.40 2.17 -11.00
C GLU A 57 8.51 2.34 -12.23
N ILE A 58 7.18 2.27 -12.08
CA ILE A 58 6.27 2.21 -13.23
C ILE A 58 5.45 3.48 -13.45
N THR A 59 5.28 4.33 -12.41
CA THR A 59 4.54 5.60 -12.55
C THR A 59 5.45 6.81 -12.69
N TYR A 60 6.68 6.72 -12.20
CA TYR A 60 7.66 7.82 -12.07
C TYR A 60 7.23 8.91 -11.07
N ILE A 61 6.23 8.63 -10.25
CA ILE A 61 5.84 9.50 -9.13
C ILE A 61 6.79 9.27 -7.97
N HIS A 62 7.25 10.35 -7.35
CA HIS A 62 8.05 10.25 -6.14
C HIS A 62 7.27 9.61 -5.00
N SER A 63 7.85 8.66 -4.33
CA SER A 63 7.26 8.05 -3.15
C SER A 63 8.31 7.55 -2.17
N GLU A 64 7.99 7.60 -0.90
CA GLU A 64 8.84 7.13 0.18
C GLU A 64 8.04 6.23 1.12
N ALA A 65 8.74 5.30 1.78
CA ALA A 65 8.12 4.46 2.79
C ALA A 65 8.80 4.66 4.14
N TYR A 66 7.97 4.72 5.18
CA TYR A 66 8.43 4.90 6.56
C TYR A 66 7.80 3.88 7.50
N PRO A 67 8.53 3.47 8.55
CA PRO A 67 7.87 2.86 9.70
C PRO A 67 6.89 3.89 10.28
N GLY A 68 5.65 3.48 10.55
CA GLY A 68 4.62 4.43 11.00
C GLY A 68 5.06 5.30 12.19
N GLY A 69 5.86 4.75 13.12
CA GLY A 69 6.39 5.50 14.27
C GLY A 69 7.40 6.57 13.93
N GLU A 70 8.04 6.51 12.74
CA GLU A 70 9.07 7.46 12.32
C GLU A 70 8.49 8.71 11.61
N MET A 71 7.20 8.70 11.27
CA MET A 71 6.55 9.83 10.61
C MET A 71 6.73 11.14 11.38
N LYS A 72 6.60 11.11 12.70
CA LYS A 72 6.70 12.28 13.58
C LYS A 72 8.09 12.90 13.67
N HIS A 73 9.12 12.22 13.18
CA HIS A 73 10.51 12.69 13.26
C HIS A 73 10.96 13.50 12.03
N GLY A 74 10.01 14.01 11.24
CA GLY A 74 10.29 14.89 10.09
C GLY A 74 9.27 14.75 8.97
N PRO A 75 9.04 13.54 8.39
CA PRO A 75 8.19 13.36 7.22
C PRO A 75 6.75 13.88 7.37
N ILE A 76 6.21 13.88 8.58
CA ILE A 76 4.88 14.40 8.90
C ILE A 76 4.69 15.87 8.52
N ALA A 77 5.78 16.65 8.41
CA ALA A 77 5.75 18.06 8.00
C ALA A 77 5.34 18.24 6.53
N LEU A 78 5.44 17.20 5.70
CA LEU A 78 5.08 17.24 4.28
C LEU A 78 3.58 16.94 4.06
N LEU A 79 2.88 16.44 5.07
CA LEU A 79 1.48 16.05 4.93
C LEU A 79 0.56 17.25 4.69
N SER A 80 -0.25 17.13 3.67
CA SER A 80 -1.27 18.10 3.26
C SER A 80 -2.48 17.38 2.65
N PRO A 81 -3.59 18.06 2.36
CA PRO A 81 -4.72 17.47 1.67
C PRO A 81 -4.42 16.91 0.27
N GLU A 82 -3.31 17.30 -0.34
CA GLU A 82 -2.86 16.83 -1.66
C GLU A 82 -1.83 15.69 -1.57
N PHE A 83 -1.40 15.34 -0.34
CA PHE A 83 -0.35 14.34 -0.11
C PHE A 83 -0.93 13.01 0.39
N PRO A 84 -1.28 12.06 -0.50
CA PRO A 84 -1.86 10.79 -0.09
C PRO A 84 -0.87 9.87 0.62
N VAL A 85 -1.38 9.16 1.60
CA VAL A 85 -0.66 8.18 2.40
C VAL A 85 -1.28 6.80 2.21
N PHE A 86 -0.49 5.86 1.73
CA PHE A 86 -0.87 4.45 1.65
C PHE A 86 -0.41 3.73 2.92
N ALA A 87 -1.34 3.25 3.73
CA ALA A 87 -1.04 2.65 5.02
C ALA A 87 -1.47 1.19 5.11
N ILE A 88 -0.68 0.36 5.78
CA ILE A 88 -0.98 -1.05 6.01
C ILE A 88 -1.25 -1.25 7.52
N MET A 89 -2.50 -1.55 7.86
CA MET A 89 -2.95 -1.77 9.22
C MET A 89 -3.74 -3.08 9.32
N THR A 90 -3.04 -4.17 9.54
CA THR A 90 -3.62 -5.49 9.76
C THR A 90 -3.63 -5.86 11.23
N LYS A 91 -4.57 -6.73 11.64
CA LYS A 91 -4.76 -7.14 13.03
C LYS A 91 -3.62 -8.04 13.50
N ASN A 92 -2.58 -7.42 14.06
CA ASN A 92 -1.41 -8.07 14.68
C ASN A 92 -1.03 -7.31 15.97
N GLN A 93 0.09 -7.66 16.59
CA GLN A 93 0.57 -7.05 17.84
C GLN A 93 0.85 -5.53 17.73
N LEU A 94 1.01 -5.00 16.51
CA LEU A 94 1.31 -3.58 16.25
C LEU A 94 0.09 -2.78 15.77
N TYR A 95 -1.08 -3.42 15.73
CA TYR A 95 -2.32 -2.81 15.23
C TYR A 95 -2.64 -1.47 15.89
N ASP A 96 -2.71 -1.40 17.23
CA ASP A 96 -3.05 -0.16 17.94
C ASP A 96 -2.00 0.93 17.74
N LYS A 97 -0.72 0.54 17.64
CA LYS A 97 0.37 1.48 17.35
C LYS A 97 0.27 2.04 15.93
N MET A 98 -0.08 1.18 14.96
CA MET A 98 -0.29 1.63 13.58
C MET A 98 -1.52 2.52 13.48
N ARG A 99 -2.61 2.17 14.17
CA ARG A 99 -3.82 2.99 14.26
C ARG A 99 -3.49 4.41 14.74
N SER A 100 -2.76 4.54 15.86
CA SER A 100 -2.34 5.86 16.37
C SER A 100 -1.53 6.66 15.35
N ASN A 101 -0.64 6.01 14.57
CA ASN A 101 0.10 6.71 13.52
C ASN A 101 -0.80 7.19 12.37
N ILE A 102 -1.83 6.41 12.02
CA ILE A 102 -2.81 6.81 11.01
C ILE A 102 -3.67 7.97 11.52
N GLU A 103 -4.03 7.99 12.79
CA GLU A 103 -4.71 9.14 13.43
C GLU A 103 -3.87 10.43 13.35
N GLU A 104 -2.54 10.33 13.51
CA GLU A 104 -1.62 11.44 13.32
C GLU A 104 -1.63 11.97 11.87
N VAL A 105 -1.70 11.10 10.88
CA VAL A 105 -1.82 11.45 9.45
C VAL A 105 -3.16 12.12 9.19
N LYS A 106 -4.26 11.51 9.68
CA LYS A 106 -5.63 12.03 9.54
C LYS A 106 -5.78 13.44 10.11
N ALA A 107 -5.14 13.73 11.25
CA ALA A 107 -5.15 15.04 11.88
C ALA A 107 -4.51 16.16 11.03
N ARG A 108 -3.79 15.80 9.95
CA ARG A 108 -3.22 16.75 8.97
C ARG A 108 -4.01 16.81 7.68
N ASN A 109 -5.20 16.20 7.66
CA ASN A 109 -6.10 16.13 6.50
C ASN A 109 -5.48 15.46 5.26
N ALA A 110 -4.40 14.71 5.41
CA ALA A 110 -3.83 13.94 4.31
C ALA A 110 -4.78 12.79 3.92
N PRO A 111 -5.03 12.56 2.63
CA PRO A 111 -5.83 11.44 2.17
C PRO A 111 -5.17 10.12 2.54
N ILE A 112 -5.96 9.17 3.01
CA ILE A 112 -5.46 7.86 3.46
C ILE A 112 -6.07 6.76 2.61
N ILE A 113 -5.22 5.96 1.98
CA ILE A 113 -5.56 4.70 1.34
C ILE A 113 -5.13 3.59 2.31
N LEU A 114 -6.08 2.87 2.88
CA LEU A 114 -5.81 1.92 3.95
C LEU A 114 -5.96 0.47 3.48
N VAL A 115 -4.94 -0.34 3.72
CA VAL A 115 -5.08 -1.81 3.69
C VAL A 115 -5.42 -2.29 5.09
N ALA A 116 -6.59 -2.90 5.24
CA ALA A 116 -7.09 -3.40 6.51
C ALA A 116 -7.64 -4.83 6.37
N ASN A 117 -7.81 -5.53 7.49
CA ASN A 117 -8.44 -6.85 7.44
C ASN A 117 -9.96 -6.74 7.22
N GLU A 118 -10.51 -7.71 6.50
CA GLU A 118 -11.96 -7.94 6.44
C GLU A 118 -12.54 -8.03 7.86
N GLY A 119 -13.67 -7.35 8.10
CA GLY A 119 -14.30 -7.30 9.42
C GLY A 119 -13.59 -6.40 10.43
N ASP A 120 -12.78 -5.44 9.95
CA ASP A 120 -12.23 -4.39 10.79
C ASP A 120 -13.12 -3.15 10.77
N ASP A 121 -14.05 -3.07 11.72
CA ASP A 121 -15.03 -1.98 11.81
C ASP A 121 -14.38 -0.61 12.10
N LYS A 122 -13.19 -0.61 12.72
CA LYS A 122 -12.45 0.62 13.04
C LYS A 122 -11.73 1.23 11.84
N ALA A 123 -11.52 0.47 10.78
CA ALA A 123 -10.85 0.97 9.58
C ALA A 123 -11.62 2.14 8.94
N GLY A 124 -12.96 2.07 8.91
CA GLY A 124 -13.84 3.12 8.38
C GLY A 124 -13.79 4.44 9.17
N GLU A 125 -13.37 4.42 10.43
CA GLU A 125 -13.16 5.62 11.23
C GLU A 125 -11.91 6.40 10.82
N LEU A 126 -10.93 5.71 10.23
CA LEU A 126 -9.61 6.24 9.91
C LEU A 126 -9.47 6.70 8.47
N ALA A 127 -10.10 6.00 7.53
CA ALA A 127 -9.96 6.25 6.11
C ALA A 127 -11.28 6.02 5.37
N GLN A 128 -11.48 6.77 4.28
CA GLN A 128 -12.59 6.55 3.35
C GLN A 128 -12.23 5.53 2.27
N ASP A 129 -10.96 5.49 1.90
CA ASP A 129 -10.44 4.62 0.84
C ASP A 129 -9.78 3.40 1.48
N ILE A 130 -10.49 2.28 1.47
CA ILE A 130 -10.03 1.05 2.15
C ILE A 130 -10.03 -0.11 1.18
N VAL A 131 -8.92 -0.84 1.14
CA VAL A 131 -8.82 -2.15 0.48
C VAL A 131 -8.75 -3.22 1.56
N TYR A 132 -9.73 -4.12 1.56
CA TYR A 132 -9.79 -5.18 2.56
C TYR A 132 -9.01 -6.41 2.11
N VAL A 133 -8.25 -6.98 3.04
CA VAL A 133 -7.53 -8.24 2.86
C VAL A 133 -8.05 -9.29 3.85
N PRO A 134 -8.19 -10.56 3.45
CA PRO A 134 -8.61 -11.61 4.36
C PRO A 134 -7.62 -11.78 5.51
N PRO A 135 -8.09 -11.99 6.75
CA PRO A 135 -7.21 -12.24 7.88
C PRO A 135 -6.39 -13.53 7.65
N THR A 136 -5.13 -13.51 8.07
CA THR A 136 -4.22 -14.65 7.93
C THR A 136 -3.25 -14.71 9.10
N MET A 137 -2.37 -15.71 9.13
CA MET A 137 -1.26 -15.78 10.08
C MET A 137 -0.28 -14.63 9.77
N GLU A 138 0.27 -13.99 10.78
CA GLU A 138 1.16 -12.84 10.65
C GLU A 138 2.30 -13.08 9.65
N VAL A 139 2.93 -14.25 9.69
CA VAL A 139 4.01 -14.62 8.77
C VAL A 139 3.59 -14.66 7.29
N LEU A 140 2.29 -14.79 7.01
CA LEU A 140 1.72 -14.82 5.66
C LEU A 140 1.11 -13.47 5.24
N GLU A 141 1.00 -12.50 6.14
CA GLU A 141 0.49 -11.16 5.83
C GLU A 141 1.21 -10.51 4.63
N PRO A 142 2.55 -10.59 4.51
CA PRO A 142 3.26 -9.99 3.40
C PRO A 142 2.77 -10.44 2.03
N LEU A 143 2.42 -11.72 1.89
CA LEU A 143 1.93 -12.28 0.62
C LEU A 143 0.57 -11.71 0.19
N LEU A 144 -0.25 -11.32 1.15
CA LEU A 144 -1.57 -10.74 0.90
C LEU A 144 -1.50 -9.22 0.79
N ASN A 145 -0.78 -8.59 1.70
CA ASN A 145 -0.75 -7.13 1.82
C ASN A 145 0.00 -6.44 0.66
N VAL A 146 0.91 -7.14 -0.01
CA VAL A 146 1.61 -6.60 -1.18
C VAL A 146 0.71 -6.45 -2.41
N ILE A 147 -0.33 -7.30 -2.55
CA ILE A 147 -1.18 -7.35 -3.74
C ILE A 147 -1.93 -6.02 -3.98
N PRO A 148 -2.61 -5.42 -2.98
CA PRO A 148 -3.25 -4.12 -3.16
C PRO A 148 -2.28 -3.02 -3.62
N LEU A 149 -1.05 -3.02 -3.10
CA LEU A 149 -0.04 -2.02 -3.44
C LEU A 149 0.44 -2.17 -4.88
N GLN A 150 0.68 -3.41 -5.31
CA GLN A 150 1.09 -3.72 -6.68
C GLN A 150 -0.03 -3.40 -7.68
N LEU A 151 -1.29 -3.76 -7.37
CA LEU A 151 -2.44 -3.42 -8.20
C LEU A 151 -2.64 -1.91 -8.31
N PHE A 152 -2.49 -1.19 -7.20
CA PHE A 152 -2.60 0.27 -7.21
C PHE A 152 -1.53 0.90 -8.09
N ALA A 153 -0.27 0.51 -7.94
CA ALA A 153 0.83 0.99 -8.77
C ALA A 153 0.58 0.69 -10.26
N TYR A 154 0.14 -0.54 -10.58
CA TYR A 154 -0.20 -0.95 -11.94
C TYR A 154 -1.31 -0.08 -12.54
N HIS A 155 -2.45 0.04 -11.85
CA HIS A 155 -3.57 0.83 -12.35
C HIS A 155 -3.25 2.31 -12.47
N LEU A 156 -2.45 2.85 -11.55
CA LEU A 156 -2.00 4.23 -11.61
C LEU A 156 -1.08 4.47 -12.81
N ALA A 157 -0.17 3.54 -13.09
CA ALA A 157 0.69 3.62 -14.29
C ALA A 157 -0.13 3.58 -15.58
N VAL A 158 -1.13 2.69 -15.66
CA VAL A 158 -2.05 2.62 -16.80
C VAL A 158 -2.85 3.91 -16.96
N ALA A 159 -3.40 4.46 -15.85
CA ALA A 159 -4.13 5.73 -15.85
C ALA A 159 -3.29 6.93 -16.32
N LEU A 160 -1.97 6.85 -16.08
CA LEU A 160 -1.00 7.85 -16.54
C LEU A 160 -0.46 7.58 -17.95
N GLY A 161 -0.95 6.54 -18.65
CA GLY A 161 -0.47 6.15 -19.98
C GLY A 161 0.99 5.67 -20.00
N ARG A 162 1.46 5.06 -18.90
CA ARG A 162 2.83 4.53 -18.80
C ARG A 162 2.88 3.09 -19.30
N ASP A 163 4.00 2.74 -19.93
CA ASP A 163 4.29 1.35 -20.30
C ASP A 163 4.78 0.59 -19.06
N VAL A 164 3.94 -0.30 -18.53
CA VAL A 164 4.23 -1.09 -17.33
C VAL A 164 5.19 -2.24 -17.59
N ASP A 165 5.30 -2.68 -18.85
CA ASP A 165 6.16 -3.80 -19.24
C ASP A 165 7.59 -3.34 -19.57
N ARG A 166 7.75 -2.06 -19.95
CA ARG A 166 9.04 -1.46 -20.30
C ARG A 166 9.22 -0.10 -19.63
N PRO A 167 9.35 -0.06 -18.31
CA PRO A 167 9.61 1.19 -17.61
C PRO A 167 10.94 1.81 -18.07
N ARG A 168 10.95 3.14 -18.22
CA ARG A 168 12.17 3.86 -18.60
C ARG A 168 13.28 3.66 -17.55
N ASN A 169 14.53 3.66 -17.99
CA ASN A 169 15.71 3.57 -17.11
C ASN A 169 15.83 2.26 -16.31
N LEU A 170 14.97 1.28 -16.55
CA LEU A 170 15.07 -0.04 -15.96
C LEU A 170 15.42 -1.06 -17.04
N ALA A 171 16.57 -1.66 -16.94
CA ALA A 171 17.00 -2.74 -17.82
C ALA A 171 17.17 -4.03 -17.02
N LYS A 172 16.88 -5.18 -17.62
CA LYS A 172 17.08 -6.50 -17.01
C LYS A 172 18.57 -6.82 -16.75
N SER A 173 19.45 -6.14 -17.47
CA SER A 173 20.91 -6.16 -17.23
C SER A 173 21.44 -4.76 -17.43
N VAL A 174 22.20 -4.26 -16.47
CA VAL A 174 22.95 -3.00 -16.61
C VAL A 174 24.34 -3.40 -17.08
N THR A 175 24.60 -3.29 -18.38
CA THR A 175 25.95 -3.30 -18.93
C THR A 175 26.40 -1.85 -19.00
N VAL A 176 27.27 -1.44 -18.08
CA VAL A 176 28.05 -0.20 -18.21
C VAL A 176 29.34 -0.63 -18.87
N GLU A 177 29.53 -0.27 -20.14
CA GLU A 177 30.83 -0.27 -20.78
C GLU A 177 31.61 1.00 -20.41
#